data_1cd2e36d091d7b3ad7c822de96805d39
#
_entry.id   1cd2e36d091d7b3ad7c822de96805d39
#
_cell.length_a   1.000
_cell.length_b   1.000
_cell.length_c   1.000
_cell.angle_alpha   90.00
_cell.angle_beta   90.00
_cell.angle_gamma   90.00
#
_symmetry.space_group_name_H-M   'P 1'
#
loop_
_entity.id
_entity.type
_entity.pdbx_description
1 polymer ?
#
loop_
_entity_poly.entity_id
_entity_poly.type
_entity_poly.pdbx_seq_one_letter_code
_entity_poly.pdbx_strand_id
1 'polypeptide(L)'
;MYPQEMVTPMQAELTSAGFQDLHNAEAVDTAIKATGTTLVVVNSVCGCAARNARPGAKMSLDGAKKPDHLITVFAGVDKEAVDAARQHMFPFPPSSPSMALFKNGELVHMLERHHIEGRPAELIAENLMDAYAEFC
;
A
#
# COMPACT_ATOMS: atom_id res chain seq x y z
N MET A 1 9.90 -14.85 -10.30
CA MET A 1 10.47 -13.56 -9.93
C MET A 1 10.58 -12.66 -11.16
N TYR A 2 10.33 -11.38 -11.01
CA TYR A 2 10.37 -10.44 -12.13
C TYR A 2 11.75 -9.80 -12.27
N PRO A 3 12.20 -9.48 -13.49
CA PRO A 3 13.46 -8.76 -13.69
C PRO A 3 13.45 -7.40 -12.97
N GLN A 4 14.55 -7.01 -12.38
CA GLN A 4 14.65 -5.74 -11.64
C GLN A 4 14.35 -4.54 -12.53
N GLU A 5 14.84 -4.53 -13.76
CA GLU A 5 14.59 -3.42 -14.69
C GLU A 5 13.11 -3.25 -15.04
N MET A 6 12.31 -4.31 -14.92
CA MET A 6 10.87 -4.25 -15.13
C MET A 6 10.16 -3.61 -13.94
N VAL A 7 10.57 -3.94 -12.72
CA VAL A 7 9.88 -3.48 -11.51
C VAL A 7 10.36 -2.13 -11.01
N THR A 8 11.59 -1.74 -11.33
CA THR A 8 12.16 -0.47 -10.88
C THR A 8 11.26 0.74 -11.18
N PRO A 9 10.76 0.95 -12.41
CA PRO A 9 9.87 2.08 -12.66
C PRO A 9 8.53 1.97 -11.92
N MET A 10 8.06 0.76 -11.67
CA MET A 10 6.82 0.54 -10.90
C MET A 10 6.99 0.87 -9.42
N GLN A 11 8.18 0.58 -8.87
CA GLN A 11 8.53 0.97 -7.50
C GLN A 11 8.66 2.49 -7.41
N ALA A 12 9.27 3.10 -8.43
CA ALA A 12 9.51 4.54 -8.47
C ALA A 12 8.21 5.36 -8.50
N GLU A 13 7.13 4.81 -9.05
CA GLU A 13 5.84 5.51 -9.03
C GLU A 13 5.38 5.82 -7.61
N LEU A 14 5.66 4.94 -6.66
CA LEU A 14 5.30 5.16 -5.27
C LEU A 14 6.41 5.84 -4.47
N THR A 15 7.66 5.45 -4.68
CA THR A 15 8.77 6.07 -3.92
C THR A 15 8.93 7.55 -4.24
N SER A 16 8.67 7.95 -5.50
CA SER A 16 8.70 9.37 -5.87
C SER A 16 7.58 10.17 -5.22
N ALA A 17 6.54 9.51 -4.75
CA ALA A 17 5.43 10.14 -4.04
C ALA A 17 5.61 10.12 -2.51
N GLY A 18 6.72 9.58 -2.03
CA GLY A 18 7.04 9.57 -0.60
C GLY A 18 6.91 8.22 0.09
N PHE A 19 6.56 7.17 -0.64
CA PHE A 19 6.51 5.83 -0.06
C PHE A 19 7.91 5.27 0.14
N GLN A 20 8.11 4.62 1.26
CA GLN A 20 9.35 3.90 1.56
C GLN A 20 9.19 2.45 1.09
N ASP A 21 10.10 2.01 0.21
CA ASP A 21 10.08 0.67 -0.37
C ASP A 21 10.83 -0.29 0.56
N LEU A 22 10.13 -1.26 1.14
CA LEU A 22 10.69 -2.16 2.15
C LEU A 22 10.89 -3.57 1.59
N HIS A 23 11.98 -4.21 2.00
CA HIS A 23 12.43 -5.47 1.39
C HIS A 23 12.58 -6.63 2.37
N ASN A 24 12.37 -6.42 3.67
CA ASN A 24 12.48 -7.50 4.65
C ASN A 24 11.40 -7.39 5.72
N ALA A 25 11.18 -8.49 6.44
CA ALA A 25 10.11 -8.60 7.43
C ALA A 25 10.29 -7.65 8.59
N GLU A 26 11.52 -7.49 9.08
CA GLU A 26 11.79 -6.64 10.24
C GLU A 26 11.43 -5.18 9.96
N ALA A 27 11.82 -4.67 8.78
CA ALA A 27 11.51 -3.30 8.39
C ALA A 27 10.00 -3.07 8.31
N VAL A 28 9.27 -4.04 7.76
CA VAL A 28 7.81 -3.97 7.66
C VAL A 28 7.16 -3.96 9.03
N ASP A 29 7.56 -4.89 9.90
CA ASP A 29 6.99 -4.99 11.25
C ASP A 29 7.24 -3.71 12.05
N THR A 30 8.45 -3.17 11.97
CA THR A 30 8.80 -1.93 12.66
C THR A 30 7.95 -0.76 12.16
N ALA A 31 7.79 -0.65 10.84
CA ALA A 31 7.02 0.45 10.25
C ALA A 31 5.54 0.37 10.62
N ILE A 32 4.94 -0.81 10.57
CA ILE A 32 3.51 -0.98 10.88
C ILE A 32 3.23 -0.73 12.36
N LYS A 33 4.13 -1.13 13.24
CA LYS A 33 3.98 -0.96 14.69
C LYS A 33 4.29 0.45 15.17
N ALA A 34 4.80 1.31 14.30
CA ALA A 34 5.13 2.68 14.66
C ALA A 34 3.90 3.44 15.16
N THR A 35 4.14 4.40 16.06
CA THR A 35 3.09 5.28 16.56
C THR A 35 2.55 6.14 15.41
N GLY A 36 1.23 6.35 15.40
CA GLY A 36 0.57 7.12 14.37
C GLY A 36 -0.04 6.22 13.30
N THR A 37 -0.26 6.79 12.13
CA THR A 37 -0.92 6.08 11.04
C THR A 37 0.08 5.68 9.95
N THR A 38 -0.08 4.46 9.42
CA THR A 38 0.78 3.92 8.37
C THR A 38 -0.07 3.35 7.25
N LEU A 39 0.13 3.83 6.03
CA LEU A 39 -0.47 3.23 4.84
C LEU A 39 0.53 2.26 4.24
N VAL A 40 0.07 1.03 4.02
CA VAL A 40 0.85 -0.02 3.35
C VAL A 40 0.22 -0.27 1.99
N VAL A 41 1.00 -0.14 0.92
CA VAL A 41 0.58 -0.51 -0.43
C VAL A 41 1.34 -1.77 -0.83
N VAL A 42 0.61 -2.86 -1.06
CA VAL A 42 1.18 -4.06 -1.68
C VAL A 42 1.12 -3.85 -3.18
N ASN A 43 2.26 -3.50 -3.76
CA ASN A 43 2.41 -3.19 -5.18
C ASN A 43 2.49 -4.49 -5.99
N SER A 44 2.21 -4.42 -7.28
CA SER A 44 2.34 -5.56 -8.16
C SER A 44 2.54 -5.12 -9.62
N VAL A 45 2.86 -6.08 -10.50
CA VAL A 45 3.06 -5.83 -11.92
C VAL A 45 1.75 -5.78 -12.71
N CYS A 46 0.61 -6.16 -12.12
CA CYS A 46 -0.64 -6.28 -12.87
C CYS A 46 -1.16 -4.92 -13.35
N GLY A 47 -2.00 -4.96 -14.39
CA GLY A 47 -2.59 -3.74 -14.97
C GLY A 47 -3.43 -2.95 -13.97
N CYS A 48 -4.09 -3.62 -13.02
CA CYS A 48 -4.88 -2.94 -12.01
C CYS A 48 -3.99 -2.18 -11.02
N ALA A 49 -2.74 -2.59 -10.82
CA ALA A 49 -1.78 -1.79 -10.06
C ALA A 49 -1.36 -0.55 -10.84
N ALA A 50 -1.05 -0.72 -12.12
CA ALA A 50 -0.59 0.38 -12.97
C ALA A 50 -1.66 1.45 -13.21
N ARG A 51 -2.90 1.03 -13.49
CA ARG A 51 -3.97 1.95 -13.87
C ARG A 51 -4.82 2.44 -12.70
N ASN A 52 -4.86 1.69 -11.61
CA ASN A 52 -5.79 1.95 -10.52
C ASN A 52 -5.09 2.16 -9.18
N ALA A 53 -4.35 1.15 -8.69
CA ALA A 53 -3.79 1.20 -7.35
C ALA A 53 -2.72 2.28 -7.16
N ARG A 54 -1.67 2.26 -7.99
CA ARG A 54 -0.60 3.25 -7.82
C ARG A 54 -1.06 4.68 -8.03
N PRO A 55 -1.81 5.00 -9.11
CA PRO A 55 -2.35 6.35 -9.27
C PRO A 55 -3.30 6.74 -8.14
N GLY A 56 -4.16 5.84 -7.71
CA GLY A 56 -5.09 6.10 -6.60
C GLY A 56 -4.40 6.41 -5.30
N ALA A 57 -3.37 5.63 -4.95
CA ALA A 57 -2.59 5.87 -3.75
C ALA A 57 -1.90 7.24 -3.79
N LYS A 58 -1.31 7.60 -4.93
CA LYS A 58 -0.65 8.90 -5.11
C LYS A 58 -1.65 10.06 -4.98
N MET A 59 -2.80 9.96 -5.65
CA MET A 59 -3.84 10.98 -5.60
C MET A 59 -4.38 11.17 -4.19
N SER A 60 -4.45 10.12 -3.40
CA SER A 60 -4.97 10.18 -2.03
C SER A 60 -4.13 11.09 -1.13
N LEU A 61 -2.89 11.38 -1.51
CA LEU A 61 -1.98 12.20 -0.72
C LEU A 61 -2.17 13.70 -0.97
N ASP A 62 -3.04 14.09 -1.89
CA ASP A 62 -3.31 15.49 -2.21
C ASP A 62 -4.28 16.15 -1.23
N GLY A 63 -4.90 15.37 -0.35
CA GLY A 63 -5.88 15.89 0.61
C GLY A 63 -5.25 16.54 1.83
N ALA A 64 -6.11 17.09 2.70
CA ALA A 64 -5.69 17.79 3.91
C ALA A 64 -5.11 16.86 4.96
N LYS A 65 -5.60 15.62 5.03
CA LYS A 65 -5.12 14.61 5.98
C LYS A 65 -4.39 13.50 5.25
N LYS A 66 -3.28 13.06 5.81
CA LYS A 66 -2.44 11.99 5.26
C LYS A 66 -1.93 11.09 6.37
N PRO A 67 -1.60 9.82 6.05
CA PRO A 67 -0.92 8.97 7.03
C PRO A 67 0.45 9.55 7.41
N ASP A 68 0.88 9.27 8.63
CA ASP A 68 2.20 9.70 9.11
C ASP A 68 3.33 8.97 8.38
N HIS A 69 3.09 7.71 8.03
CA HIS A 69 4.09 6.84 7.38
C HIS A 69 3.49 6.22 6.14
N LEU A 70 4.29 6.15 5.08
CA LEU A 70 3.90 5.55 3.80
C LEU A 70 4.92 4.48 3.46
N ILE A 71 4.49 3.22 3.37
CA ILE A 71 5.38 2.11 3.02
C ILE A 71 4.78 1.28 1.89
N THR A 72 5.64 0.64 1.12
CA THR A 72 5.21 -0.26 0.06
C THR A 72 6.10 -1.49 0.02
N VAL A 73 5.50 -2.62 -0.34
CA VAL A 73 6.18 -3.90 -0.57
C VAL A 73 5.73 -4.42 -1.94
N PHE A 74 6.57 -5.19 -2.62
CA PHE A 74 6.29 -5.59 -4.00
C PHE A 74 6.02 -7.10 -4.09
N ALA A 75 4.78 -7.45 -4.39
CA ALA A 75 4.36 -8.85 -4.56
C ALA A 75 5.09 -9.48 -5.74
N GLY A 76 5.65 -10.67 -5.51
CA GLY A 76 6.43 -11.38 -6.52
C GLY A 76 7.91 -10.99 -6.57
N VAL A 77 8.35 -10.05 -5.74
CA VAL A 77 9.75 -9.60 -5.65
C VAL A 77 10.28 -9.76 -4.23
N ASP A 78 9.60 -9.15 -3.26
CA ASP A 78 10.07 -9.11 -1.86
C ASP A 78 9.21 -10.03 -0.99
N LYS A 79 9.37 -11.33 -1.14
CA LYS A 79 8.51 -12.32 -0.49
C LYS A 79 8.42 -12.14 1.02
N GLU A 80 9.55 -11.96 1.69
CA GLU A 80 9.57 -11.83 3.16
C GLU A 80 8.82 -10.57 3.62
N ALA A 81 9.02 -9.46 2.94
CA ALA A 81 8.34 -8.21 3.26
C ALA A 81 6.84 -8.31 3.00
N VAL A 82 6.45 -8.92 1.89
CA VAL A 82 5.04 -9.12 1.53
C VAL A 82 4.35 -10.03 2.55
N ASP A 83 4.99 -11.14 2.91
CA ASP A 83 4.44 -12.08 3.89
C ASP A 83 4.25 -11.41 5.25
N ALA A 84 5.22 -10.60 5.68
CA ALA A 84 5.12 -9.87 6.93
C ALA A 84 3.96 -8.86 6.91
N ALA A 85 3.82 -8.10 5.82
CA ALA A 85 2.71 -7.17 5.67
C ALA A 85 1.37 -7.89 5.74
N ARG A 86 1.25 -9.02 5.05
CA ARG A 86 0.01 -9.82 5.02
C ARG A 86 -0.38 -10.37 6.38
N GLN A 87 0.58 -10.69 7.23
CA GLN A 87 0.28 -11.16 8.58
C GLN A 87 -0.45 -10.08 9.39
N HIS A 88 -0.08 -8.82 9.20
CA HIS A 88 -0.77 -7.70 9.85
C HIS A 88 -2.15 -7.42 9.27
N MET A 89 -2.43 -7.93 8.09
CA MET A 89 -3.72 -7.75 7.41
C MET A 89 -4.73 -8.84 7.72
N PHE A 90 -4.34 -9.83 8.52
CA PHE A 90 -5.25 -10.90 8.96
C PHE A 90 -6.51 -10.29 9.60
N PRO A 91 -7.74 -10.77 9.33
CA PRO A 91 -8.05 -12.04 8.64
C PRO A 91 -8.30 -11.92 7.13
N PHE A 92 -7.92 -10.83 6.49
CA PHE A 92 -8.13 -10.68 5.06
C PHE A 92 -7.21 -11.63 4.29
N PRO A 93 -7.73 -12.34 3.27
CA PRO A 93 -6.89 -13.25 2.47
C PRO A 93 -5.89 -12.45 1.62
N PRO A 94 -4.74 -13.06 1.29
CA PRO A 94 -3.75 -12.41 0.44
C PRO A 94 -4.32 -11.99 -0.92
N SER A 95 -4.02 -10.77 -1.31
CA SER A 95 -4.35 -10.26 -2.65
C SER A 95 -3.34 -9.17 -3.03
N SER A 96 -3.17 -8.93 -4.32
CA SER A 96 -2.29 -7.88 -4.81
C SER A 96 -2.79 -7.38 -6.17
N PRO A 97 -2.81 -6.04 -6.37
CA PRO A 97 -2.48 -5.04 -5.38
C PRO A 97 -3.49 -5.00 -4.23
N SER A 98 -3.05 -4.50 -3.09
CA SER A 98 -3.93 -4.26 -1.95
C SER A 98 -3.35 -3.11 -1.11
N MET A 99 -4.18 -2.52 -0.26
CA MET A 99 -3.76 -1.41 0.59
C MET A 99 -4.37 -1.56 1.96
N ALA A 100 -3.61 -1.19 2.99
CA ALA A 100 -4.08 -1.27 4.37
C ALA A 100 -3.62 -0.05 5.14
N LEU A 101 -4.53 0.50 5.94
CA LEU A 101 -4.22 1.61 6.84
C LEU A 101 -4.18 1.08 8.26
N PHE A 102 -3.09 1.38 8.96
CA PHE A 102 -2.88 1.00 10.35
C PHE A 102 -2.83 2.25 11.22
N LYS A 103 -3.34 2.14 12.45
CA LYS A 103 -3.22 3.20 13.44
C LYS A 103 -2.66 2.59 14.71
N ASN A 104 -1.48 3.05 15.11
CA ASN A 104 -0.76 2.52 16.27
C ASN A 104 -0.63 0.99 16.22
N GLY A 105 -0.34 0.47 15.02
CA GLY A 105 -0.16 -0.96 14.79
C GLY A 105 -1.43 -1.76 14.55
N GLU A 106 -2.60 -1.15 14.64
CA GLU A 106 -3.88 -1.85 14.42
C GLU A 106 -4.45 -1.56 13.05
N LEU A 107 -4.93 -2.59 12.37
CA LEU A 107 -5.57 -2.46 11.07
C LEU A 107 -6.91 -1.75 11.22
N VAL A 108 -7.07 -0.59 10.57
CA VAL A 108 -8.30 0.20 10.65
C VAL A 108 -9.04 0.32 9.32
N HIS A 109 -8.37 0.05 8.19
CA HIS A 109 -9.00 0.11 6.86
C HIS A 109 -8.26 -0.80 5.89
N MET A 110 -9.00 -1.48 5.02
CA MET A 110 -8.43 -2.42 4.06
C MET A 110 -9.10 -2.29 2.69
N LEU A 111 -8.27 -2.19 1.64
CA LEU A 111 -8.71 -2.29 0.25
C LEU A 111 -8.08 -3.54 -0.33
N GLU A 112 -8.89 -4.56 -0.61
CA GLU A 112 -8.44 -5.77 -1.29
C GLU A 112 -8.45 -5.56 -2.80
N ARG A 113 -7.83 -6.48 -3.54
CA ARG A 113 -7.78 -6.39 -5.00
C ARG A 113 -9.15 -6.16 -5.64
N HIS A 114 -10.18 -6.85 -5.16
CA HIS A 114 -11.51 -6.72 -5.74
C HIS A 114 -12.15 -5.34 -5.49
N HIS A 115 -11.63 -4.57 -4.54
CA HIS A 115 -12.04 -3.18 -4.34
C HIS A 115 -11.29 -2.21 -5.25
N ILE A 116 -10.20 -2.66 -5.84
CA ILE A 116 -9.31 -1.85 -6.68
C ILE A 116 -9.55 -2.13 -8.15
N GLU A 117 -9.63 -3.42 -8.50
CA GLU A 117 -9.79 -3.87 -9.88
C GLU A 117 -11.10 -3.34 -10.48
N GLY A 118 -10.98 -2.74 -11.67
CA GLY A 118 -12.13 -2.18 -12.36
C GLY A 118 -12.61 -0.84 -11.83
N ARG A 119 -11.92 -0.24 -10.87
CA ARG A 119 -12.28 1.07 -10.33
C ARG A 119 -11.29 2.13 -10.75
N PRO A 120 -11.77 3.33 -11.14
CA PRO A 120 -10.85 4.39 -11.52
C PRO A 120 -10.03 4.87 -10.31
N ALA A 121 -8.84 5.41 -10.60
CA ALA A 121 -7.93 5.89 -9.56
C ALA A 121 -8.58 6.92 -8.64
N GLU A 122 -9.45 7.78 -9.19
CA GLU A 122 -10.15 8.81 -8.42
C GLU A 122 -11.04 8.22 -7.33
N LEU A 123 -11.72 7.11 -7.59
CA LEU A 123 -12.56 6.45 -6.58
C LEU A 123 -11.72 5.78 -5.50
N ILE A 124 -10.58 5.22 -5.87
CA ILE A 124 -9.65 4.63 -4.91
C ILE A 124 -9.09 5.73 -4.01
N ALA A 125 -8.68 6.87 -4.60
CA ALA A 125 -8.19 8.00 -3.84
C ALA A 125 -9.24 8.54 -2.88
N GLU A 126 -10.48 8.67 -3.33
CA GLU A 126 -11.59 9.14 -2.49
C GLU A 126 -11.82 8.20 -1.30
N ASN A 127 -11.81 6.89 -1.54
CA ASN A 127 -11.95 5.89 -0.49
C ASN A 127 -10.85 6.04 0.56
N LEU A 128 -9.60 6.20 0.12
CA LEU A 128 -8.48 6.38 1.04
C LEU A 128 -8.57 7.71 1.80
N MET A 129 -8.95 8.78 1.11
CA MET A 129 -9.10 10.11 1.74
C MET A 129 -10.18 10.08 2.83
N ASP A 130 -11.26 9.36 2.60
CA ASP A 130 -12.31 9.19 3.61
C ASP A 130 -11.77 8.46 4.85
N ALA A 131 -10.95 7.43 4.63
CA ALA A 131 -10.30 6.71 5.72
C ALA A 131 -9.32 7.63 6.48
N TYR A 132 -8.55 8.45 5.77
CA TYR A 132 -7.64 9.40 6.39
C TYR A 132 -8.40 10.45 7.20
N ALA A 133 -9.54 10.90 6.72
CA ALA A 133 -10.36 11.85 7.44
C ALA A 133 -10.85 11.29 8.78
N GLU A 134 -11.11 9.98 8.81
CA GLU A 134 -11.57 9.30 10.02
C GLU A 134 -10.44 8.95 10.99
N PHE A 135 -9.31 8.47 10.48
CA PHE A 135 -8.26 7.88 11.32
C PHE A 135 -7.00 8.71 11.46
N CYS A 136 -6.74 9.60 10.53
CA CYS A 136 -5.57 10.49 10.59
C CYS A 136 -5.98 11.87 11.10
#